data_439b7dda3abf9e924b5d1a39b660cfb2
#
_entry.id   439b7dda3abf9e924b5d1a39b660cfb2
#
_cell.length_a   1.000
_cell.length_b   1.000
_cell.length_c   1.000
_cell.angle_alpha   90.00
_cell.angle_beta   90.00
_cell.angle_gamma   90.00
#
_symmetry.space_group_name_H-M   'P 1'
#
loop_
_entity.id
_entity.type
_entity.pdbx_description
1 polymer ?
#
loop_
_entity_poly.entity_id
_entity_poly.type
_entity_poly.pdbx_seq_one_letter_code
_entity_poly.pdbx_strand_id
1 'polypeptide(L)'
;MVAKISVGNSLYGAIAYNGEKINEAQGRLLTTNRIYNDGSGTVDIGKAMEGFHTFLPPQMKVEKPVVHISLNPHPEDVLTDIELQNIARDYLEKLGFGNQPYLVFKHEDIDRHHLHIVTINVDENGKRLNRDFLYCRSDRIRRELEQKYGLHPAERKNPRLENPLRKVDASAGDVKKQVGNTVKALNGQYRFQTMGEYRALLSLYNLTVEEARGNVRGREYHGLVYSVTDDKGNKVGNPFKSSLFGKSAGYEAVQKKFVRSKSEIKDRKLADMTKRTVLSVLQGTYDKDRFVFQLKEKGIDTVLRYTEEGRIYGATFIDHRT
;
A
#
# COMPACT_ATOMS: atom_id res chain seq x y z
N MET A 1 0.71 -16.61 -0.56
CA MET A 1 1.06 -16.26 0.87
C MET A 1 1.62 -14.86 0.96
N VAL A 2 1.28 -14.03 1.97
CA VAL A 2 1.88 -12.70 2.20
C VAL A 2 2.80 -12.77 3.40
N ALA A 3 4.05 -12.31 3.28
CA ALA A 3 5.01 -12.22 4.38
C ALA A 3 5.25 -10.74 4.75
N LYS A 4 5.20 -10.42 6.04
CA LYS A 4 5.54 -9.09 6.57
C LYS A 4 6.56 -9.25 7.69
N ILE A 5 7.57 -8.39 7.69
CA ILE A 5 8.62 -8.38 8.72
C ILE A 5 8.62 -7.00 9.37
N SER A 6 8.62 -6.97 10.69
CA SER A 6 8.84 -5.78 11.48
C SER A 6 9.99 -6.00 12.47
N VAL A 7 10.68 -4.93 12.81
CA VAL A 7 11.84 -4.96 13.72
C VAL A 7 11.64 -3.93 14.81
N GLY A 8 11.75 -4.36 16.04
CA GLY A 8 11.48 -3.56 17.21
C GLY A 8 12.46 -3.80 18.37
N ASN A 9 12.23 -3.11 19.45
CA ASN A 9 13.00 -3.21 20.68
C ASN A 9 12.23 -3.88 21.84
N SER A 10 10.89 -3.98 21.73
CA SER A 10 10.05 -4.56 22.78
C SER A 10 9.80 -6.06 22.54
N LEU A 11 10.59 -6.89 23.19
CA LEU A 11 10.38 -8.33 23.19
C LEU A 11 9.07 -8.69 23.93
N TYR A 12 8.86 -8.07 25.10
CA TYR A 12 7.63 -8.25 25.87
C TYR A 12 6.39 -7.92 25.03
N GLY A 13 6.37 -6.76 24.36
CA GLY A 13 5.22 -6.38 23.54
C GLY A 13 4.95 -7.35 22.39
N ALA A 14 6.01 -7.92 21.78
CA ALA A 14 5.84 -8.92 20.73
C ALA A 14 5.30 -10.27 21.25
N ILE A 15 5.77 -10.73 22.41
CA ILE A 15 5.33 -11.99 23.02
C ILE A 15 3.96 -11.83 23.65
N ALA A 16 3.71 -10.78 24.43
CA ALA A 16 2.45 -10.53 25.09
C ALA A 16 1.29 -10.41 24.11
N TYR A 17 1.46 -9.60 23.07
CA TYR A 17 0.42 -9.43 22.02
C TYR A 17 -0.02 -10.77 21.40
N ASN A 18 0.93 -11.67 21.13
CA ASN A 18 0.61 -12.97 20.53
C ASN A 18 0.15 -13.98 21.60
N GLY A 19 0.75 -13.96 22.78
CA GLY A 19 0.45 -14.88 23.88
C GLY A 19 -0.93 -14.65 24.51
N GLU A 20 -1.32 -13.39 24.70
CA GLU A 20 -2.64 -13.04 25.23
C GLU A 20 -3.74 -13.55 24.30
N LYS A 21 -3.63 -13.36 22.98
CA LYS A 21 -4.57 -13.90 22.01
C LYS A 21 -4.71 -15.42 22.07
N ILE A 22 -3.59 -16.11 22.27
CA ILE A 22 -3.60 -17.58 22.41
C ILE A 22 -4.29 -18.00 23.70
N ASN A 23 -3.97 -17.33 24.79
CA ASN A 23 -4.58 -17.62 26.10
C ASN A 23 -6.09 -17.30 26.13
N GLU A 24 -6.56 -16.41 25.24
CA GLU A 24 -7.98 -16.11 24.97
C GLU A 24 -8.65 -17.10 23.98
N ALA A 25 -8.00 -18.24 23.69
CA ALA A 25 -8.47 -19.27 22.75
C ALA A 25 -8.66 -18.79 21.28
N GLN A 26 -7.98 -17.72 20.88
CA GLN A 26 -7.97 -17.20 19.51
C GLN A 26 -6.79 -17.73 18.66
N GLY A 27 -6.23 -18.87 19.05
CA GLY A 27 -5.11 -19.51 18.37
C GLY A 27 -4.35 -20.46 19.25
N ARG A 28 -3.13 -20.83 18.85
CA ARG A 28 -2.24 -21.69 19.62
C ARG A 28 -0.77 -21.49 19.29
N LEU A 29 0.10 -21.86 20.24
CA LEU A 29 1.53 -21.96 20.02
C LEU A 29 1.81 -23.25 19.21
N LEU A 30 2.32 -23.11 17.97
CA LEU A 30 2.55 -24.26 17.10
C LEU A 30 3.90 -24.94 17.37
N THR A 31 4.96 -24.14 17.49
CA THR A 31 6.30 -24.67 17.70
C THR A 31 7.23 -23.59 18.25
N THR A 32 8.30 -24.02 18.86
CA THR A 32 9.38 -23.16 19.37
C THR A 32 10.73 -23.70 18.93
N ASN A 33 11.74 -22.85 19.00
CA ASN A 33 13.14 -23.28 18.92
C ASN A 33 13.93 -22.60 20.04
N ARG A 34 14.69 -23.38 20.80
CA ARG A 34 15.50 -22.91 21.93
C ARG A 34 14.72 -22.18 23.05
N ILE A 35 13.38 -22.15 22.99
CA ILE A 35 12.51 -21.62 24.03
C ILE A 35 11.66 -22.75 24.55
N TYR A 36 11.50 -22.79 25.87
CA TYR A 36 10.70 -23.82 26.54
C TYR A 36 9.25 -23.83 26.04
N ASN A 37 8.73 -25.01 25.79
CA ASN A 37 7.35 -25.27 25.43
C ASN A 37 6.89 -26.55 26.12
N ASP A 38 5.80 -26.50 26.88
CA ASP A 38 5.24 -27.64 27.61
C ASP A 38 4.30 -28.48 26.74
N GLY A 39 4.07 -28.10 25.49
CA GLY A 39 3.18 -28.81 24.56
C GLY A 39 1.70 -28.54 24.77
N SER A 40 1.30 -27.68 25.70
CA SER A 40 -0.11 -27.35 25.98
C SER A 40 -0.77 -26.55 24.84
N GLY A 41 0.02 -25.97 23.94
CA GLY A 41 -0.45 -25.04 22.91
C GLY A 41 -0.65 -23.60 23.42
N THR A 42 -0.46 -23.36 24.71
CA THR A 42 -0.46 -22.05 25.35
C THR A 42 0.96 -21.49 25.47
N VAL A 43 1.12 -20.27 25.94
CA VAL A 43 2.42 -19.68 26.21
C VAL A 43 2.47 -19.03 27.58
N ASP A 44 3.47 -19.42 28.36
CA ASP A 44 3.86 -18.70 29.55
C ASP A 44 4.78 -17.56 29.14
N ILE A 45 4.25 -16.34 29.18
CA ILE A 45 4.95 -15.13 28.74
C ILE A 45 6.23 -14.89 29.56
N GLY A 46 6.19 -15.16 30.88
CA GLY A 46 7.33 -15.01 31.77
C GLY A 46 8.48 -15.94 31.38
N LYS A 47 8.20 -17.24 31.27
CA LYS A 47 9.19 -18.25 30.88
C LYS A 47 9.73 -18.00 29.44
N ALA A 48 8.85 -17.58 28.52
CA ALA A 48 9.29 -17.22 27.17
C ALA A 48 10.27 -16.05 27.20
N MET A 49 9.97 -15.02 27.99
CA MET A 49 10.86 -13.86 28.17
C MET A 49 12.21 -14.26 28.77
N GLU A 50 12.21 -15.06 29.84
CA GLU A 50 13.42 -15.61 30.43
C GLU A 50 14.24 -16.38 29.40
N GLY A 51 13.58 -17.26 28.63
CA GLY A 51 14.23 -18.04 27.57
C GLY A 51 14.92 -17.14 26.55
N PHE A 52 14.25 -16.09 26.04
CA PHE A 52 14.87 -15.15 25.10
C PHE A 52 16.01 -14.34 25.71
N HIS A 53 15.90 -13.96 26.99
CA HIS A 53 16.95 -13.21 27.68
C HIS A 53 18.28 -13.99 27.77
N THR A 54 18.26 -15.32 27.80
CA THR A 54 19.49 -16.13 27.77
C THR A 54 20.28 -15.97 26.46
N PHE A 55 19.62 -15.52 25.39
CA PHE A 55 20.24 -15.30 24.06
C PHE A 55 20.46 -13.81 23.75
N LEU A 56 20.17 -12.89 24.66
CA LEU A 56 20.40 -11.45 24.52
C LEU A 56 21.54 -11.02 25.44
N PRO A 57 22.78 -10.92 24.92
CA PRO A 57 23.92 -10.52 25.75
C PRO A 57 23.73 -9.10 26.34
N PRO A 58 24.04 -8.87 27.61
CA PRO A 58 23.86 -7.57 28.26
C PRO A 58 24.59 -6.41 27.59
N GLN A 59 25.69 -6.72 26.87
CA GLN A 59 26.56 -5.72 26.23
C GLN A 59 26.25 -5.51 24.74
N MET A 60 25.14 -6.05 24.23
CA MET A 60 24.76 -5.89 22.83
C MET A 60 24.55 -4.42 22.47
N LYS A 61 25.07 -4.02 21.31
CA LYS A 61 24.89 -2.67 20.74
C LYS A 61 23.69 -2.54 19.80
N VAL A 62 22.87 -3.60 19.67
CA VAL A 62 21.74 -3.64 18.75
C VAL A 62 20.51 -3.03 19.41
N GLU A 63 20.11 -1.84 18.97
CA GLU A 63 18.96 -1.10 19.53
C GLU A 63 17.61 -1.81 19.29
N LYS A 64 17.49 -2.56 18.20
CA LYS A 64 16.24 -3.24 17.79
C LYS A 64 16.51 -4.72 17.54
N PRO A 65 16.66 -5.52 18.60
CA PRO A 65 17.00 -6.94 18.47
C PRO A 65 15.81 -7.85 18.11
N VAL A 66 14.58 -7.38 18.28
CA VAL A 66 13.38 -8.18 18.11
C VAL A 66 12.90 -8.15 16.66
N VAL A 67 12.61 -9.31 16.11
CA VAL A 67 12.01 -9.47 14.79
C VAL A 67 10.65 -10.16 14.93
N HIS A 68 9.63 -9.53 14.42
CA HIS A 68 8.28 -10.07 14.33
C HIS A 68 7.92 -10.28 12.86
N ILE A 69 7.56 -11.50 12.50
CA ILE A 69 7.21 -11.90 11.14
C ILE A 69 5.77 -12.38 11.15
N SER A 70 4.96 -11.95 10.19
CA SER A 70 3.67 -12.58 9.94
C SER A 70 3.65 -13.23 8.56
N LEU A 71 3.23 -14.49 8.52
CA LEU A 71 3.01 -15.26 7.30
C LEU A 71 1.51 -15.50 7.14
N ASN A 72 0.97 -15.04 6.03
CA ASN A 72 -0.47 -15.08 5.78
C ASN A 72 -0.71 -15.87 4.48
N PRO A 73 -1.06 -17.16 4.56
CA PRO A 73 -1.50 -17.96 3.41
C PRO A 73 -2.75 -17.36 2.75
N HIS A 74 -3.06 -17.78 1.53
CA HIS A 74 -4.31 -17.39 0.90
C HIS A 74 -5.49 -18.01 1.66
N PRO A 75 -6.67 -17.37 1.74
CA PRO A 75 -7.82 -17.94 2.44
C PRO A 75 -8.25 -19.32 1.91
N GLU A 76 -8.00 -19.62 0.65
CA GLU A 76 -8.28 -20.91 0.03
C GLU A 76 -7.20 -21.98 0.29
N ASP A 77 -6.05 -21.61 0.89
CA ASP A 77 -5.02 -22.55 1.29
C ASP A 77 -5.44 -23.23 2.60
N VAL A 78 -5.99 -24.44 2.52
CA VAL A 78 -6.35 -25.24 3.69
C VAL A 78 -5.10 -25.99 4.16
N LEU A 79 -4.48 -25.51 5.23
CA LEU A 79 -3.23 -26.02 5.76
C LEU A 79 -3.40 -26.64 7.15
N THR A 80 -2.81 -27.80 7.34
CA THR A 80 -2.67 -28.44 8.66
C THR A 80 -1.64 -27.71 9.51
N ASP A 81 -1.68 -27.92 10.83
CA ASP A 81 -0.69 -27.33 11.74
C ASP A 81 0.73 -27.79 11.44
N ILE A 82 0.90 -29.03 10.99
CA ILE A 82 2.20 -29.58 10.61
C ILE A 82 2.75 -28.87 9.38
N GLU A 83 1.90 -28.60 8.38
CA GLU A 83 2.31 -27.83 7.19
C GLU A 83 2.66 -26.40 7.55
N LEU A 84 1.87 -25.75 8.41
CA LEU A 84 2.14 -24.41 8.90
C LEU A 84 3.47 -24.34 9.68
N GLN A 85 3.77 -25.32 10.53
CA GLN A 85 5.04 -25.44 11.23
C GLN A 85 6.22 -25.59 10.26
N ASN A 86 6.06 -26.46 9.26
CA ASN A 86 7.10 -26.68 8.25
C ASN A 86 7.35 -25.43 7.40
N ILE A 87 6.30 -24.72 7.01
CA ILE A 87 6.40 -23.44 6.29
C ILE A 87 7.17 -22.40 7.12
N ALA A 88 6.83 -22.27 8.41
CA ALA A 88 7.50 -21.32 9.30
C ALA A 88 8.99 -21.68 9.48
N ARG A 89 9.31 -22.96 9.68
CA ARG A 89 10.69 -23.46 9.84
C ARG A 89 11.51 -23.20 8.58
N ASP A 90 11.02 -23.63 7.42
CA ASP A 90 11.69 -23.42 6.15
C ASP A 90 11.92 -21.94 5.85
N TYR A 91 10.92 -21.10 6.18
CA TYR A 91 11.02 -19.66 6.00
C TYR A 91 12.14 -19.06 6.85
N LEU A 92 12.19 -19.43 8.14
CA LEU A 92 13.22 -18.96 9.07
C LEU A 92 14.60 -19.46 8.68
N GLU A 93 14.74 -20.71 8.29
CA GLU A 93 16.01 -21.31 7.86
C GLU A 93 16.56 -20.58 6.63
N LYS A 94 15.76 -20.44 5.58
CA LYS A 94 16.14 -19.73 4.35
C LYS A 94 16.45 -18.25 4.58
N LEU A 95 15.75 -17.61 5.53
CA LEU A 95 15.98 -16.21 5.90
C LEU A 95 17.26 -16.01 6.72
N GLY A 96 17.83 -17.10 7.30
CA GLY A 96 19.01 -17.07 8.14
C GLY A 96 18.71 -16.94 9.64
N PHE A 97 17.50 -17.27 10.04
CA PHE A 97 17.05 -17.26 11.44
C PHE A 97 16.76 -18.67 11.99
N GLY A 98 17.07 -19.73 11.25
CA GLY A 98 16.77 -21.12 11.66
C GLY A 98 17.37 -21.54 12.99
N ASN A 99 18.57 -21.05 13.31
CA ASN A 99 19.24 -21.34 14.59
C ASN A 99 18.90 -20.35 15.71
N GLN A 100 18.08 -19.34 15.45
CA GLN A 100 17.69 -18.37 16.46
C GLN A 100 16.63 -18.94 17.42
N PRO A 101 16.52 -18.43 18.66
CA PRO A 101 15.37 -18.68 19.48
C PRO A 101 14.13 -18.07 18.80
N TYR A 102 13.04 -18.83 18.71
CA TYR A 102 11.79 -18.32 18.17
C TYR A 102 10.55 -18.98 18.74
N LEU A 103 9.44 -18.28 18.65
CA LEU A 103 8.09 -18.78 18.90
C LEU A 103 7.28 -18.63 17.61
N VAL A 104 6.50 -19.64 17.28
CA VAL A 104 5.57 -19.65 16.13
C VAL A 104 4.15 -19.78 16.64
N PHE A 105 3.35 -18.76 16.47
CA PHE A 105 1.95 -18.70 16.87
C PHE A 105 1.06 -18.84 15.63
N LYS A 106 0.01 -19.62 15.74
CA LYS A 106 -1.13 -19.63 14.81
C LYS A 106 -2.25 -18.80 15.42
N HIS A 107 -2.74 -17.83 14.69
CA HIS A 107 -3.92 -17.05 15.04
C HIS A 107 -5.12 -17.45 14.18
N GLU A 108 -6.30 -17.44 14.81
CA GLU A 108 -7.59 -17.84 14.24
C GLU A 108 -8.67 -16.77 14.50
N ASP A 109 -8.24 -15.54 14.79
CA ASP A 109 -9.09 -14.39 15.11
C ASP A 109 -9.78 -13.74 13.89
N ILE A 110 -9.47 -14.21 12.70
CA ILE A 110 -10.09 -13.80 11.43
C ILE A 110 -10.37 -15.04 10.58
N ASP A 111 -11.17 -14.90 9.52
CA ASP A 111 -11.62 -16.00 8.62
C ASP A 111 -10.49 -16.79 7.94
N ARG A 112 -9.24 -16.48 8.21
CA ARG A 112 -8.07 -17.19 7.69
C ARG A 112 -7.04 -17.44 8.78
N HIS A 113 -6.44 -18.63 8.75
CA HIS A 113 -5.30 -18.93 9.60
C HIS A 113 -4.08 -18.13 9.18
N HIS A 114 -3.35 -17.56 10.13
CA HIS A 114 -2.11 -16.85 9.87
C HIS A 114 -1.09 -17.08 10.99
N LEU A 115 0.18 -17.02 10.62
CA LEU A 115 1.27 -17.24 11.55
C LEU A 115 1.89 -15.93 12.00
N HIS A 116 2.23 -15.87 13.27
CA HIS A 116 3.12 -14.87 13.84
C HIS A 116 4.35 -15.55 14.39
N ILE A 117 5.52 -15.04 14.04
CA ILE A 117 6.81 -15.55 14.50
C ILE A 117 7.51 -14.43 15.24
N VAL A 118 7.91 -14.70 16.46
CA VAL A 118 8.75 -13.81 17.26
C VAL A 118 10.12 -14.42 17.38
N THR A 119 11.15 -13.68 16.98
CA THR A 119 12.56 -14.10 17.05
C THR A 119 13.47 -12.89 17.29
N ILE A 120 14.78 -13.12 17.40
CA ILE A 120 15.79 -12.07 17.59
C ILE A 120 16.80 -12.06 16.44
N ASN A 121 17.36 -10.88 16.16
CA ASN A 121 18.37 -10.71 15.09
C ASN A 121 19.80 -10.50 15.61
N VAL A 122 20.10 -11.11 16.75
CA VAL A 122 21.39 -10.98 17.44
C VAL A 122 21.97 -12.36 17.63
N ASP A 123 23.25 -12.54 17.31
CA ASP A 123 23.97 -13.79 17.58
C ASP A 123 24.46 -13.88 19.03
N GLU A 124 25.07 -14.99 19.39
CA GLU A 124 25.59 -15.29 20.75
C GLU A 124 26.66 -14.27 21.22
N ASN A 125 27.28 -13.54 20.29
CA ASN A 125 28.30 -12.52 20.56
C ASN A 125 27.67 -11.09 20.64
N GLY A 126 26.36 -10.95 20.57
CA GLY A 126 25.69 -9.66 20.56
C GLY A 126 25.79 -8.92 19.24
N LYS A 127 26.29 -9.56 18.18
CA LYS A 127 26.38 -8.98 16.84
C LYS A 127 25.08 -9.19 16.08
N ARG A 128 24.68 -8.17 15.33
CA ARG A 128 23.48 -8.23 14.50
C ARG A 128 23.65 -9.23 13.34
N LEU A 129 22.65 -10.07 13.14
CA LEU A 129 22.58 -10.96 11.98
C LEU A 129 22.43 -10.15 10.68
N ASN A 130 22.85 -10.76 9.56
CA ASN A 130 22.74 -10.12 8.24
C ASN A 130 21.28 -9.81 7.89
N ARG A 131 21.01 -8.52 7.71
CA ARG A 131 19.70 -7.99 7.31
C ARG A 131 19.71 -7.33 5.94
N ASP A 132 20.81 -7.43 5.21
CA ASP A 132 20.95 -6.85 3.88
C ASP A 132 19.87 -7.43 2.96
N PHE A 133 19.17 -6.55 2.29
CA PHE A 133 18.07 -6.91 1.42
C PHE A 133 17.00 -7.83 2.05
N LEU A 134 16.81 -7.74 3.38
CA LEU A 134 15.92 -8.63 4.14
C LEU A 134 14.53 -8.78 3.50
N TYR A 135 13.91 -7.68 3.07
CA TYR A 135 12.59 -7.72 2.44
C TYR A 135 12.61 -8.35 1.04
N CYS A 136 13.66 -8.12 0.26
CA CYS A 136 13.82 -8.77 -1.05
C CYS A 136 14.07 -10.27 -0.91
N ARG A 137 14.89 -10.68 0.08
CA ARG A 137 15.11 -12.08 0.42
C ARG A 137 13.81 -12.75 0.88
N SER A 138 13.07 -12.09 1.76
CA SER A 138 11.75 -12.56 2.22
C SER A 138 10.77 -12.79 1.06
N ASP A 139 10.68 -11.87 0.10
CA ASP A 139 9.79 -12.00 -1.06
C ASP A 139 10.19 -13.17 -1.97
N ARG A 140 11.50 -13.39 -2.18
CA ARG A 140 12.01 -14.54 -2.92
C ARG A 140 11.68 -15.85 -2.23
N ILE A 141 11.99 -15.94 -0.92
CA ILE A 141 11.72 -17.14 -0.09
C ILE A 141 10.22 -17.46 -0.10
N ARG A 142 9.37 -16.45 0.05
CA ARG A 142 7.92 -16.60 -0.02
C ARG A 142 7.49 -17.30 -1.32
N ARG A 143 7.99 -16.87 -2.48
CA ARG A 143 7.66 -17.49 -3.79
C ARG A 143 8.16 -18.94 -3.87
N GLU A 144 9.35 -19.21 -3.36
CA GLU A 144 9.90 -20.56 -3.31
C GLU A 144 9.01 -21.49 -2.45
N LEU A 145 8.52 -20.98 -1.30
CA LEU A 145 7.63 -21.75 -0.42
C LEU A 145 6.23 -21.92 -1.02
N GLU A 146 5.70 -20.91 -1.70
CA GLU A 146 4.44 -21.05 -2.45
C GLU A 146 4.52 -22.18 -3.46
N GLN A 147 5.63 -22.30 -4.20
CA GLN A 147 5.85 -23.41 -5.13
C GLN A 147 6.04 -24.75 -4.42
N LYS A 148 6.86 -24.78 -3.35
CA LYS A 148 7.17 -26.01 -2.60
C LYS A 148 5.93 -26.63 -1.97
N TYR A 149 5.04 -25.80 -1.41
CA TYR A 149 3.85 -26.25 -0.67
C TYR A 149 2.56 -26.17 -1.49
N GLY A 150 2.63 -25.82 -2.80
CA GLY A 150 1.48 -25.71 -3.67
C GLY A 150 0.47 -24.63 -3.27
N LEU A 151 0.96 -23.53 -2.64
CA LEU A 151 0.10 -22.46 -2.16
C LEU A 151 -0.28 -21.50 -3.27
N HIS A 152 -1.44 -20.87 -3.11
CA HIS A 152 -1.85 -19.77 -3.97
C HIS A 152 -0.83 -18.62 -3.91
N PRO A 153 -0.29 -18.18 -5.05
CA PRO A 153 0.66 -17.08 -5.08
C PRO A 153 0.05 -15.82 -4.46
N ALA A 154 0.81 -15.10 -3.63
CA ALA A 154 0.45 -13.73 -3.30
C ALA A 154 0.72 -12.88 -4.53
N GLU A 155 -0.13 -12.98 -5.52
CA GLU A 155 -0.12 -12.05 -6.62
C GLU A 155 -0.20 -10.64 -6.04
N ARG A 156 0.73 -9.78 -6.42
CA ARG A 156 0.47 -8.35 -6.33
C ARG A 156 -0.69 -8.14 -7.30
N LYS A 157 -1.90 -8.23 -6.76
CA LYS A 157 -3.10 -7.87 -7.50
C LYS A 157 -2.77 -6.55 -8.16
N ASN A 158 -2.81 -6.52 -9.49
CA ASN A 158 -2.51 -5.31 -10.22
C ASN A 158 -3.61 -4.32 -9.79
N PRO A 159 -3.31 -3.27 -9.03
CA PRO A 159 -4.36 -2.38 -8.49
C PRO A 159 -5.19 -1.74 -9.61
N ARG A 160 -4.73 -1.84 -10.86
CA ARG A 160 -5.45 -1.40 -12.05
C ARG A 160 -6.65 -2.29 -12.41
N LEU A 161 -6.62 -3.59 -12.07
CA LEU A 161 -7.68 -4.53 -12.46
C LEU A 161 -8.75 -4.75 -11.39
N GLU A 162 -8.40 -4.57 -10.10
CA GLU A 162 -9.30 -4.94 -9.00
C GLU A 162 -10.11 -3.81 -8.39
N ASN A 163 -9.65 -2.57 -8.51
CA ASN A 163 -10.42 -1.39 -8.16
C ASN A 163 -10.50 -0.50 -9.40
N PRO A 164 -11.47 -0.71 -10.30
CA PRO A 164 -11.72 0.24 -11.34
C PRO A 164 -11.97 1.59 -10.69
N LEU A 165 -11.24 2.61 -11.15
CA LEU A 165 -11.44 3.97 -10.70
C LEU A 165 -12.92 4.32 -10.85
N ARG A 166 -13.58 4.63 -9.72
CA ARG A 166 -14.98 5.03 -9.68
C ARG A 166 -15.07 6.48 -9.28
N LYS A 167 -16.10 7.15 -9.75
CA LYS A 167 -16.45 8.48 -9.26
C LYS A 167 -16.68 8.42 -7.74
N VAL A 168 -16.21 9.42 -7.04
CA VAL A 168 -16.48 9.57 -5.61
C VAL A 168 -17.95 9.91 -5.44
N ASP A 169 -18.62 9.18 -4.56
CA ASP A 169 -20.02 9.40 -4.20
C ASP A 169 -20.08 10.00 -2.80
N ALA A 170 -20.52 11.26 -2.74
CA ALA A 170 -20.66 11.99 -1.48
C ALA A 170 -21.76 11.43 -0.57
N SER A 171 -22.72 10.69 -1.12
CA SER A 171 -23.84 10.09 -0.39
C SER A 171 -23.51 8.70 0.18
N ALA A 172 -22.48 8.04 -0.36
CA ALA A 172 -22.03 6.74 0.11
C ALA A 172 -21.18 6.89 1.38
N GLY A 173 -21.18 5.87 2.22
CA GLY A 173 -20.33 5.82 3.42
C GLY A 173 -18.84 5.94 3.10
N ASP A 174 -18.03 6.39 4.09
CA ASP A 174 -16.57 6.43 4.04
C ASP A 174 -15.97 7.30 2.90
N VAL A 175 -16.58 8.48 2.68
CA VAL A 175 -16.16 9.46 1.65
C VAL A 175 -14.65 9.77 1.74
N LYS A 176 -14.12 9.93 2.95
CA LYS A 176 -12.67 10.16 3.16
C LYS A 176 -11.81 9.05 2.53
N LYS A 177 -12.19 7.79 2.67
CA LYS A 177 -11.46 6.65 2.12
C LYS A 177 -11.60 6.60 0.60
N GLN A 178 -12.79 6.89 0.06
CA GLN A 178 -13.01 7.01 -1.37
C GLN A 178 -12.08 8.07 -1.98
N VAL A 179 -12.06 9.29 -1.43
CA VAL A 179 -11.18 10.39 -1.87
C VAL A 179 -9.71 9.98 -1.82
N GLY A 180 -9.26 9.42 -0.68
CA GLY A 180 -7.87 9.00 -0.51
C GLY A 180 -7.43 7.92 -1.49
N ASN A 181 -8.28 6.93 -1.75
CA ASN A 181 -8.01 5.85 -2.70
C ASN A 181 -7.96 6.37 -4.14
N THR A 182 -8.93 7.22 -4.54
CA THR A 182 -8.98 7.81 -5.88
C THR A 182 -7.77 8.71 -6.14
N VAL A 183 -7.43 9.62 -5.22
CA VAL A 183 -6.25 10.50 -5.34
C VAL A 183 -4.95 9.69 -5.49
N LYS A 184 -4.76 8.66 -4.66
CA LYS A 184 -3.56 7.80 -4.74
C LYS A 184 -3.49 7.02 -6.05
N ALA A 185 -4.62 6.49 -6.51
CA ALA A 185 -4.70 5.75 -7.76
C ALA A 185 -4.39 6.66 -8.96
N LEU A 186 -5.00 7.85 -9.04
CA LEU A 186 -4.75 8.81 -10.10
C LEU A 186 -3.30 9.28 -10.11
N ASN A 187 -2.74 9.61 -8.95
CA ASN A 187 -1.33 9.98 -8.84
C ASN A 187 -0.38 8.84 -9.25
N GLY A 188 -0.77 7.58 -9.07
CA GLY A 188 0.03 6.43 -9.48
C GLY A 188 -0.08 6.09 -10.98
N GLN A 189 -1.25 6.28 -11.57
CA GLN A 189 -1.57 5.77 -12.91
C GLN A 189 -1.37 6.80 -14.02
N TYR A 190 -1.68 8.07 -13.77
CA TYR A 190 -1.70 9.12 -14.79
C TYR A 190 -0.46 10.02 -14.75
N ARG A 191 -0.20 10.66 -15.88
CA ARG A 191 0.82 11.70 -16.06
C ARG A 191 0.12 13.03 -16.30
N PHE A 192 0.52 14.04 -15.56
CA PHE A 192 0.00 15.40 -15.68
C PHE A 192 1.12 16.39 -15.33
N GLN A 193 1.15 17.54 -15.99
CA GLN A 193 2.26 18.48 -15.97
C GLN A 193 1.92 19.78 -15.23
N THR A 194 0.63 20.05 -15.05
CA THR A 194 0.14 21.29 -14.46
C THR A 194 -1.01 21.04 -13.49
N MET A 195 -1.27 22.00 -12.61
CA MET A 195 -2.41 21.95 -11.72
C MET A 195 -3.75 21.95 -12.50
N GLY A 196 -3.80 22.60 -13.65
CA GLY A 196 -4.98 22.61 -14.53
C GLY A 196 -5.30 21.22 -15.09
N GLU A 197 -4.27 20.49 -15.56
CA GLU A 197 -4.41 19.09 -16.01
C GLU A 197 -4.82 18.18 -14.85
N TYR A 198 -4.23 18.39 -13.67
CA TYR A 198 -4.56 17.59 -12.50
C TYR A 198 -6.01 17.80 -12.05
N ARG A 199 -6.50 19.05 -12.05
CA ARG A 199 -7.91 19.36 -11.78
C ARG A 199 -8.85 18.70 -12.80
N ALA A 200 -8.49 18.78 -14.09
CA ALA A 200 -9.27 18.15 -15.15
C ALA A 200 -9.34 16.62 -14.98
N LEU A 201 -8.23 15.99 -14.61
CA LEU A 201 -8.23 14.56 -14.30
C LEU A 201 -9.11 14.22 -13.09
N LEU A 202 -9.00 14.97 -12.00
CA LEU A 202 -9.79 14.78 -10.79
C LEU A 202 -11.29 14.99 -11.04
N SER A 203 -11.68 15.93 -11.91
CA SER A 203 -13.09 16.22 -12.20
C SER A 203 -13.84 15.03 -12.84
N LEU A 204 -13.14 14.15 -13.56
CA LEU A 204 -13.73 12.92 -14.08
C LEU A 204 -14.21 11.96 -12.98
N TYR A 205 -13.71 12.16 -11.76
CA TYR A 205 -13.98 11.31 -10.59
C TYR A 205 -14.69 12.04 -9.47
N ASN A 206 -15.41 13.12 -9.79
CA ASN A 206 -16.14 13.96 -8.82
C ASN A 206 -15.24 14.52 -7.71
N LEU A 207 -14.03 14.94 -8.09
CA LEU A 207 -13.05 15.56 -7.20
C LEU A 207 -12.51 16.86 -7.81
N THR A 208 -12.15 17.79 -6.93
CA THR A 208 -11.33 18.94 -7.29
C THR A 208 -10.25 19.17 -6.26
N VAL A 209 -9.24 19.98 -6.60
CA VAL A 209 -8.12 20.31 -5.73
C VAL A 209 -7.80 21.80 -5.77
N GLU A 210 -7.50 22.37 -4.63
CA GLU A 210 -7.08 23.75 -4.46
C GLU A 210 -5.76 23.83 -3.72
N GLU A 211 -4.95 24.83 -4.08
CA GLU A 211 -3.74 25.17 -3.34
C GLU A 211 -4.12 26.02 -2.13
N ALA A 212 -3.68 25.59 -0.96
CA ALA A 212 -3.76 26.37 0.27
C ALA A 212 -2.37 26.91 0.61
N ARG A 213 -2.26 28.23 0.73
CA ARG A 213 -1.05 28.92 1.14
C ARG A 213 -1.31 29.67 2.44
N GLY A 214 -0.32 29.71 3.31
CA GLY A 214 -0.45 30.43 4.55
C GLY A 214 0.88 30.55 5.28
N ASN A 215 0.86 31.26 6.42
CA ASN A 215 2.01 31.41 7.29
C ASN A 215 1.62 30.91 8.70
N VAL A 216 2.40 29.97 9.23
CA VAL A 216 2.22 29.48 10.61
C VAL A 216 3.53 29.67 11.36
N ARG A 217 3.50 30.48 12.40
CA ARG A 217 4.66 30.79 13.24
C ARG A 217 5.88 31.29 12.43
N GLY A 218 5.64 32.18 11.45
CA GLY A 218 6.70 32.74 10.60
C GLY A 218 7.21 31.81 9.46
N ARG A 219 6.63 30.64 9.31
CA ARG A 219 6.97 29.73 8.21
C ARG A 219 5.84 29.65 7.19
N GLU A 220 6.16 29.95 5.94
CA GLU A 220 5.22 29.73 4.85
C GLU A 220 4.95 28.25 4.65
N TYR A 221 3.70 27.89 4.43
CA TYR A 221 3.32 26.56 4.04
C TYR A 221 2.53 26.55 2.72
N HIS A 222 2.75 25.55 1.94
CA HIS A 222 1.98 25.21 0.76
C HIS A 222 1.32 23.85 0.96
N GLY A 223 0.01 23.79 0.78
CA GLY A 223 -0.76 22.58 0.94
C GLY A 223 -1.74 22.38 -0.21
N LEU A 224 -2.33 21.20 -0.28
CA LEU A 224 -3.46 20.90 -1.16
C LEU A 224 -4.68 20.55 -0.33
N VAL A 225 -5.84 20.98 -0.82
CA VAL A 225 -7.14 20.67 -0.25
C VAL A 225 -7.99 20.04 -1.34
N TYR A 226 -8.50 18.84 -1.09
CA TYR A 226 -9.35 18.09 -1.99
C TYR A 226 -10.82 18.25 -1.58
N SER A 227 -11.69 18.54 -2.54
CA SER A 227 -13.13 18.62 -2.33
C SER A 227 -13.84 17.63 -3.25
N VAL A 228 -14.89 17.00 -2.72
CA VAL A 228 -15.81 16.21 -3.54
C VAL A 228 -16.71 17.17 -4.31
N THR A 229 -17.06 16.80 -5.55
CA THR A 229 -18.01 17.56 -6.37
C THR A 229 -19.18 16.67 -6.76
N ASP A 230 -20.29 17.30 -7.06
CA ASP A 230 -21.39 16.66 -7.79
C ASP A 230 -21.05 16.51 -9.29
N ASP A 231 -21.93 15.87 -10.05
CA ASP A 231 -21.76 15.71 -11.52
C ASP A 231 -21.81 17.04 -12.28
N LYS A 232 -22.23 18.14 -11.64
CA LYS A 232 -22.22 19.50 -12.20
C LYS A 232 -20.93 20.25 -11.84
N GLY A 233 -20.06 19.67 -11.02
CA GLY A 233 -18.83 20.30 -10.56
C GLY A 233 -18.94 21.17 -9.31
N ASN A 234 -20.12 21.23 -8.68
CA ASN A 234 -20.29 21.98 -7.43
C ASN A 234 -19.69 21.21 -6.26
N LYS A 235 -19.01 21.90 -5.36
CA LYS A 235 -18.43 21.28 -4.17
C LYS A 235 -19.52 20.78 -3.21
N VAL A 236 -19.34 19.55 -2.71
CA VAL A 236 -20.26 18.89 -1.79
C VAL A 236 -19.50 18.45 -0.54
N GLY A 237 -20.07 18.73 0.63
CA GLY A 237 -19.48 18.34 1.92
C GLY A 237 -18.24 19.13 2.31
N ASN A 238 -17.51 18.63 3.31
CA ASN A 238 -16.34 19.28 3.85
C ASN A 238 -15.09 18.93 3.04
N PRO A 239 -14.19 19.91 2.80
CA PRO A 239 -12.92 19.64 2.11
C PRO A 239 -11.94 18.86 2.98
N PHE A 240 -11.06 18.11 2.35
CA PHE A 240 -10.06 17.27 2.98
C PHE A 240 -8.64 17.81 2.76
N LYS A 241 -7.89 18.06 3.83
CA LYS A 241 -6.47 18.41 3.73
C LYS A 241 -5.69 17.22 3.16
N SER A 242 -4.76 17.46 2.24
CA SER A 242 -3.92 16.42 1.62
C SER A 242 -3.13 15.58 2.62
N SER A 243 -2.79 16.13 3.78
CA SER A 243 -2.09 15.43 4.87
C SER A 243 -2.84 14.21 5.40
N LEU A 244 -4.18 14.18 5.25
CA LEU A 244 -5.02 13.04 5.63
C LEU A 244 -4.80 11.81 4.74
N PHE A 245 -4.21 11.99 3.56
CA PHE A 245 -4.02 10.93 2.56
C PHE A 245 -2.56 10.49 2.41
N GLY A 246 -1.66 11.07 3.22
CA GLY A 246 -0.24 10.75 3.23
C GLY A 246 0.59 11.61 2.26
N LYS A 247 1.91 11.43 2.32
CA LYS A 247 2.88 12.29 1.61
C LYS A 247 2.67 12.34 0.09
N SER A 248 2.22 11.25 -0.53
CA SER A 248 2.02 11.16 -1.99
C SER A 248 0.88 12.04 -2.54
N ALA A 249 -0.05 12.47 -1.68
CA ALA A 249 -1.14 13.37 -2.02
C ALA A 249 -0.83 14.85 -1.74
N GLY A 250 0.31 15.14 -1.13
CA GLY A 250 0.71 16.50 -0.73
C GLY A 250 1.27 17.34 -1.87
N TYR A 251 1.35 18.65 -1.64
CA TYR A 251 1.81 19.65 -2.61
C TYR A 251 3.17 19.31 -3.23
N GLU A 252 4.19 19.03 -2.40
CA GLU A 252 5.53 18.73 -2.90
C GLU A 252 5.58 17.49 -3.81
N ALA A 253 4.81 16.45 -3.45
CA ALA A 253 4.77 15.22 -4.24
C ALA A 253 4.11 15.45 -5.60
N VAL A 254 3.04 16.25 -5.65
CA VAL A 254 2.35 16.63 -6.88
C VAL A 254 3.26 17.51 -7.75
N GLN A 255 4.01 18.48 -7.19
CA GLN A 255 4.97 19.28 -7.93
C GLN A 255 6.10 18.43 -8.52
N LYS A 256 6.68 17.50 -7.74
CA LYS A 256 7.67 16.54 -8.26
C LYS A 256 7.08 15.67 -9.38
N LYS A 257 5.79 15.32 -9.27
CA LYS A 257 5.08 14.57 -10.32
C LYS A 257 4.96 15.38 -11.61
N PHE A 258 4.68 16.69 -11.55
CA PHE A 258 4.65 17.55 -12.75
C PHE A 258 5.97 17.51 -13.50
N VAL A 259 7.08 17.71 -12.79
CA VAL A 259 8.43 17.72 -13.40
C VAL A 259 8.71 16.35 -14.06
N ARG A 260 8.49 15.26 -13.33
CA ARG A 260 8.71 13.92 -13.84
C ARG A 260 7.82 13.60 -15.05
N SER A 261 6.53 13.93 -14.96
CA SER A 261 5.58 13.67 -16.04
C SER A 261 5.95 14.44 -17.32
N LYS A 262 6.45 15.68 -17.19
CA LYS A 262 6.90 16.49 -18.32
C LYS A 262 8.03 15.80 -19.09
N SER A 263 9.02 15.27 -18.39
CA SER A 263 10.11 14.49 -19.01
C SER A 263 9.57 13.22 -19.66
N GLU A 264 8.81 12.40 -18.93
CA GLU A 264 8.27 11.13 -19.43
C GLU A 264 7.38 11.31 -20.68
N ILE A 265 6.52 12.35 -20.71
CA ILE A 265 5.64 12.64 -21.85
C ILE A 265 6.47 13.03 -23.08
N LYS A 266 7.51 13.85 -22.89
CA LYS A 266 8.42 14.28 -23.96
C LYS A 266 9.22 13.10 -24.51
N ASP A 267 9.91 12.37 -23.63
CA ASP A 267 10.84 11.32 -24.01
C ASP A 267 10.13 10.15 -24.72
N ARG A 268 8.92 9.84 -24.29
CA ARG A 268 8.09 8.77 -24.86
C ARG A 268 7.14 9.24 -25.97
N LYS A 269 7.15 10.52 -26.33
CA LYS A 269 6.28 11.16 -27.35
C LYS A 269 4.78 10.87 -27.15
N LEU A 270 4.35 10.78 -25.89
CA LEU A 270 2.96 10.40 -25.56
C LEU A 270 1.96 11.45 -26.05
N ALA A 271 2.30 12.72 -25.96
CA ALA A 271 1.46 13.82 -26.46
C ALA A 271 1.20 13.73 -27.97
N ASP A 272 2.16 13.25 -28.76
CA ASP A 272 2.01 13.15 -30.22
C ASP A 272 0.96 12.11 -30.62
N MET A 273 0.86 11.00 -29.87
CA MET A 273 -0.14 9.97 -30.11
C MET A 273 -1.55 10.51 -29.85
N THR A 274 -1.73 11.14 -28.67
CA THR A 274 -3.01 11.75 -28.30
C THR A 274 -3.40 12.86 -29.29
N LYS A 275 -2.45 13.73 -29.64
CA LYS A 275 -2.67 14.83 -30.61
C LYS A 275 -3.13 14.32 -31.97
N ARG A 276 -2.50 13.27 -32.53
CA ARG A 276 -2.91 12.67 -33.81
C ARG A 276 -4.34 12.15 -33.76
N THR A 277 -4.71 11.44 -32.66
CA THR A 277 -6.07 10.93 -32.49
C THR A 277 -7.09 12.06 -32.41
N VAL A 278 -6.80 13.11 -31.62
CA VAL A 278 -7.67 14.27 -31.46
C VAL A 278 -7.86 15.00 -32.79
N LEU A 279 -6.79 15.28 -33.53
CA LEU A 279 -6.84 15.96 -34.84
C LEU A 279 -7.61 15.13 -35.88
N SER A 280 -7.42 13.81 -35.91
CA SER A 280 -8.16 12.93 -36.82
C SER A 280 -9.67 12.96 -36.58
N VAL A 281 -10.10 12.98 -35.30
CA VAL A 281 -11.53 13.09 -34.96
C VAL A 281 -12.07 14.48 -35.27
N LEU A 282 -11.29 15.54 -35.00
CA LEU A 282 -11.69 16.93 -35.25
C LEU A 282 -11.93 17.21 -36.72
N GLN A 283 -11.11 16.64 -37.61
CA GLN A 283 -11.27 16.79 -39.06
C GLN A 283 -12.55 16.15 -39.61
N GLY A 284 -13.05 15.13 -38.92
CA GLY A 284 -14.24 14.39 -39.37
C GLY A 284 -15.53 14.77 -38.65
N THR A 285 -15.52 15.79 -37.80
CA THR A 285 -16.66 16.06 -36.91
C THR A 285 -16.86 17.57 -36.71
N TYR A 286 -18.07 18.07 -37.00
CA TYR A 286 -18.44 19.46 -36.82
C TYR A 286 -19.31 19.73 -35.58
N ASP A 287 -19.75 18.65 -34.93
CA ASP A 287 -20.58 18.69 -33.71
C ASP A 287 -19.73 18.39 -32.47
N LYS A 288 -19.90 19.23 -31.44
CA LYS A 288 -19.13 19.13 -30.19
C LYS A 288 -19.41 17.83 -29.44
N ASP A 289 -20.66 17.43 -29.33
CA ASP A 289 -21.03 16.27 -28.50
C ASP A 289 -20.60 14.98 -29.20
N ARG A 290 -20.73 14.95 -30.53
CA ARG A 290 -20.20 13.86 -31.35
C ARG A 290 -18.66 13.77 -31.29
N PHE A 291 -17.98 14.91 -31.27
CA PHE A 291 -16.51 14.96 -31.10
C PHE A 291 -16.09 14.35 -29.75
N VAL A 292 -16.71 14.77 -28.66
CA VAL A 292 -16.43 14.24 -27.31
C VAL A 292 -16.72 12.75 -27.25
N PHE A 293 -17.85 12.31 -27.81
CA PHE A 293 -18.24 10.91 -27.86
C PHE A 293 -17.22 10.06 -28.63
N GLN A 294 -16.81 10.47 -29.83
CA GLN A 294 -15.86 9.74 -30.64
C GLN A 294 -14.46 9.65 -29.99
N LEU A 295 -14.03 10.69 -29.27
CA LEU A 295 -12.78 10.63 -28.51
C LEU A 295 -12.89 9.65 -27.35
N LYS A 296 -14.03 9.61 -26.67
CA LYS A 296 -14.27 8.66 -25.57
C LYS A 296 -14.22 7.21 -26.05
N GLU A 297 -14.83 6.90 -27.21
CA GLU A 297 -14.73 5.58 -27.84
C GLU A 297 -13.28 5.18 -28.17
N LYS A 298 -12.40 6.16 -28.38
CA LYS A 298 -10.97 5.97 -28.59
C LYS A 298 -10.15 6.00 -27.28
N GLY A 299 -10.81 5.98 -26.12
CA GLY A 299 -10.17 5.98 -24.79
C GLY A 299 -9.59 7.34 -24.38
N ILE A 300 -10.14 8.44 -24.89
CA ILE A 300 -9.73 9.81 -24.53
C ILE A 300 -10.93 10.56 -23.98
N ASP A 301 -10.90 10.90 -22.70
CA ASP A 301 -11.88 11.80 -22.10
C ASP A 301 -11.49 13.26 -22.39
N THR A 302 -12.53 14.09 -22.61
CA THR A 302 -12.38 15.52 -22.93
C THR A 302 -13.02 16.36 -21.83
N VAL A 303 -12.23 17.20 -21.16
CA VAL A 303 -12.72 18.17 -20.19
C VAL A 303 -12.68 19.56 -20.82
N LEU A 304 -13.86 20.11 -21.12
CA LEU A 304 -14.03 21.44 -21.68
C LEU A 304 -14.16 22.48 -20.57
N ARG A 305 -13.57 23.64 -20.78
CA ARG A 305 -13.67 24.79 -19.87
C ARG A 305 -14.43 25.92 -20.56
N TYR A 306 -15.37 26.49 -19.82
CA TYR A 306 -16.28 27.50 -20.33
C TYR A 306 -16.05 28.83 -19.62
N THR A 307 -16.22 29.94 -20.35
CA THR A 307 -16.39 31.27 -19.75
C THR A 307 -17.79 31.38 -19.09
N GLU A 308 -18.03 32.41 -18.31
CA GLU A 308 -19.35 32.69 -17.72
C GLU A 308 -20.45 32.84 -18.77
N GLU A 309 -20.09 33.28 -19.98
CA GLU A 309 -20.99 33.42 -21.13
C GLU A 309 -21.18 32.11 -21.93
N GLY A 310 -20.62 30.98 -21.44
CA GLY A 310 -20.78 29.67 -22.08
C GLY A 310 -19.84 29.38 -23.25
N ARG A 311 -18.87 30.28 -23.57
CA ARG A 311 -17.87 30.06 -24.63
C ARG A 311 -16.78 29.08 -24.13
N ILE A 312 -16.41 28.11 -24.96
CA ILE A 312 -15.27 27.23 -24.71
C ILE A 312 -13.98 28.02 -24.88
N TYR A 313 -13.17 28.13 -23.83
CA TYR A 313 -11.85 28.76 -23.87
C TYR A 313 -10.68 27.76 -23.72
N GLY A 314 -10.96 26.51 -23.42
CA GLY A 314 -9.93 25.48 -23.30
C GLY A 314 -10.48 24.07 -23.26
N ALA A 315 -9.64 23.14 -23.67
CA ALA A 315 -9.91 21.71 -23.60
C ALA A 315 -8.71 20.97 -22.99
N THR A 316 -8.98 19.99 -22.17
CA THR A 316 -7.94 19.05 -21.65
C THR A 316 -8.33 17.65 -22.10
N PHE A 317 -7.42 16.98 -22.79
CA PHE A 317 -7.59 15.61 -23.26
C PHE A 317 -6.87 14.65 -22.34
N ILE A 318 -7.60 13.66 -21.80
CA ILE A 318 -7.08 12.68 -20.87
C ILE A 318 -7.08 11.34 -21.58
N ASP A 319 -5.88 10.88 -21.95
CA ASP A 319 -5.69 9.61 -22.65
C ASP A 319 -5.48 8.48 -21.64
N HIS A 320 -6.39 7.52 -21.60
CA HIS A 320 -6.37 6.39 -20.69
C HIS A 320 -5.47 5.23 -21.16
N ARG A 321 -4.90 5.33 -22.35
CA ARG A 321 -4.10 4.28 -22.99
C ARG A 321 -2.60 4.41 -22.71
N THR A 322 -2.12 5.56 -22.17
CA THR A 322 -0.69 5.90 -22.07
C THR A 322 -0.19 6.02 -20.63
#